data_c1c33af21764e62558bbbbf3051b1132
#
_entry.id   c1c33af21764e62558bbbbf3051b1132
#
_cell.length_a   1.000
_cell.length_b   1.000
_cell.length_c   1.000
_cell.angle_alpha   90.00
_cell.angle_beta   90.00
_cell.angle_gamma   90.00
#
_symmetry.space_group_name_H-M   'P 1'
#
loop_
_entity.id
_entity.type
_entity.pdbx_description
1 polymer ?
#
loop_
_entity_poly.entity_id
_entity_poly.type
_entity_poly.pdbx_seq_one_letter_code
_entity_poly.pdbx_strand_id
1 'polypeptide(L)' 'EELLAKAWDLARLLESGPPLVYAAIKEVVREAENMRFQDALNRITKRQMPTVDRLYSSEDQLEGAKAFAEKRDPVWKGR' A
#
# COMPACT_ATOMS: atom_id res chain seq x y z
N GLU A 1 -4.91 29.22 1.39
CA GLU A 1 -6.04 28.67 0.63
C GLU A 1 -5.58 27.71 -0.46
N GLU A 2 -4.55 28.08 -1.24
CA GLU A 2 -3.99 27.15 -2.23
C GLU A 2 -3.41 25.91 -1.59
N LEU A 3 -2.80 26.06 -0.41
CA LEU A 3 -2.26 24.95 0.33
C LEU A 3 -3.37 23.97 0.75
N LEU A 4 -4.49 24.51 1.24
CA LEU A 4 -5.63 23.70 1.63
C LEU A 4 -6.26 22.99 0.44
N ALA A 5 -6.40 23.67 -0.71
CA ALA A 5 -6.94 23.08 -1.92
C ALA A 5 -6.06 21.93 -2.42
N LYS A 6 -4.74 22.11 -2.41
CA LYS A 6 -3.79 21.05 -2.79
C LYS A 6 -3.83 19.88 -1.82
N ALA A 7 -3.99 20.15 -0.52
CA ALA A 7 -4.11 19.09 0.49
C ALA A 7 -5.37 18.25 0.24
N TRP A 8 -6.49 18.88 -0.09
CA TRP A 8 -7.72 18.17 -0.42
C TRP A 8 -7.57 17.34 -1.70
N ASP A 9 -6.92 17.87 -2.72
CA ASP A 9 -6.69 17.13 -3.97
C ASP A 9 -5.84 15.88 -3.71
N LEU A 10 -4.79 16.01 -2.91
CA LEU A 10 -3.94 14.89 -2.54
C LEU A 10 -4.71 13.86 -1.73
N ALA A 11 -5.54 14.31 -0.78
CA ALA A 11 -6.37 13.41 0.03
C ALA A 11 -7.34 12.60 -0.84
N ARG A 12 -7.96 13.24 -1.83
CA ARG A 12 -8.86 12.55 -2.77
C ARG A 12 -8.13 11.54 -3.62
N LEU A 13 -6.92 11.88 -4.08
CA LEU A 13 -6.08 10.97 -4.84
C LEU A 13 -5.75 9.72 -4.01
N LEU A 14 -5.36 9.91 -2.74
CA LEU A 14 -5.06 8.80 -1.84
C LEU A 14 -6.30 7.96 -1.53
N GLU A 15 -7.46 8.61 -1.36
CA GLU A 15 -8.71 7.91 -1.11
C GLU A 15 -9.07 6.95 -2.24
N SER A 16 -8.74 7.30 -3.47
CA SER A 16 -9.01 6.45 -4.64
C SER A 16 -8.04 5.30 -4.82
N GLY A 17 -6.99 5.23 -3.99
CA GLY A 17 -5.96 4.21 -4.11
C GLY A 17 -6.24 2.94 -3.29
N PRO A 18 -5.32 1.96 -3.35
CA PRO A 18 -5.50 0.67 -2.68
C PRO A 18 -5.26 0.76 -1.18
N PRO A 19 -6.29 0.55 -0.34
CA PRO A 19 -6.15 0.74 1.11
C PRO A 19 -5.20 -0.25 1.78
N LEU A 20 -5.13 -1.50 1.30
CA LEU A 20 -4.24 -2.49 1.89
C LEU A 20 -2.77 -2.17 1.62
N VAL A 21 -2.48 -1.57 0.47
CA VAL A 21 -1.12 -1.11 0.15
C VAL A 21 -0.72 0.03 1.09
N TYR A 22 -1.61 0.97 1.35
CA TYR A 22 -1.33 2.07 2.27
C TYR A 22 -1.06 1.57 3.69
N ALA A 23 -1.82 0.58 4.14
CA ALA A 23 -1.59 -0.04 5.45
C ALA A 23 -0.20 -0.68 5.52
N ALA A 24 0.20 -1.39 4.46
CA ALA A 24 1.51 -2.01 4.38
C ALA A 24 2.63 -0.97 4.36
N ILE A 25 2.48 0.10 3.56
CA ILE A 25 3.48 1.17 3.50
C ILE A 25 3.69 1.80 4.87
N LYS A 26 2.61 2.11 5.59
CA LYS A 26 2.70 2.70 6.92
C LYS A 26 3.43 1.80 7.91
N GLU A 27 3.12 0.52 7.92
CA GLU A 27 3.77 -0.43 8.80
C GLU A 27 5.25 -0.57 8.45
N VAL A 28 5.59 -0.74 7.17
CA VAL A 28 6.96 -0.88 6.71
C VAL A 28 7.80 0.33 7.10
N VAL A 29 7.31 1.55 6.82
CA VAL A 29 8.04 2.78 7.14
C VAL A 29 8.28 2.90 8.63
N ARG A 30 7.23 2.67 9.44
CA ARG A 30 7.33 2.79 10.89
C ARG A 30 8.31 1.79 11.49
N GLU A 31 8.25 0.53 11.06
CA GLU A 31 9.11 -0.51 11.59
C GLU A 31 10.56 -0.38 11.07
N ALA A 32 10.71 -0.05 9.79
CA ALA A 32 12.03 0.02 9.16
C ALA A 32 12.92 1.15 9.72
N GLU A 33 12.32 2.22 10.23
CA GLU A 33 13.08 3.34 10.82
C GLU A 33 13.99 2.90 11.96
N ASN A 34 13.64 1.82 12.65
CA ASN A 34 14.38 1.34 13.82
C ASN A 34 15.16 0.05 13.55
N MET A 35 15.35 -0.29 12.27
CA MET A 35 16.01 -1.53 11.88
C MET A 35 17.21 -1.26 10.98
N ARG A 36 18.15 -2.20 10.99
CA ARG A 36 19.20 -2.22 9.96
C ARG A 36 18.52 -2.57 8.64
N PHE A 37 19.06 -2.05 7.54
CA PHE A 37 18.50 -2.27 6.20
C PHE A 37 18.27 -3.75 5.91
N GLN A 38 19.25 -4.60 6.18
CA GLN A 38 19.14 -6.04 5.89
C GLN A 38 18.04 -6.71 6.71
N ASP A 39 17.89 -6.30 7.98
CA ASP A 39 16.85 -6.84 8.86
C ASP A 39 15.45 -6.43 8.36
N ALA A 40 15.30 -5.18 7.95
CA ALA A 40 14.03 -4.69 7.40
C ALA A 40 13.69 -5.44 6.11
N LEU A 41 14.66 -5.60 5.21
CA LEU A 41 14.48 -6.32 3.96
C LEU A 41 14.06 -7.77 4.20
N ASN A 42 14.71 -8.44 5.15
CA ASN A 42 14.37 -9.82 5.49
C ASN A 42 12.94 -9.95 6.02
N ARG A 43 12.52 -9.02 6.88
CA ARG A 43 11.15 -9.05 7.43
C ARG A 43 10.10 -8.82 6.36
N ILE A 44 10.37 -7.94 5.41
CA ILE A 44 9.45 -7.65 4.31
C ILE A 44 9.37 -8.84 3.37
N THR A 45 10.51 -9.35 2.92
CA THR A 45 10.57 -10.45 1.94
C THR A 45 10.01 -11.75 2.50
N LYS A 46 10.15 -11.98 3.80
CA LYS A 46 9.60 -13.17 4.48
C LYS A 46 8.17 -12.96 4.96
N ARG A 47 7.56 -11.82 4.60
CA ARG A 47 6.18 -11.48 4.96
C ARG A 47 5.90 -11.56 6.47
N GLN A 48 6.87 -11.11 7.28
CA GLN A 48 6.76 -11.14 8.74
C GLN A 48 6.03 -9.95 9.33
N MET A 49 5.66 -8.96 8.49
CA MET A 49 4.83 -7.84 8.91
C MET A 49 3.37 -8.14 8.54
N PRO A 50 2.44 -8.08 9.50
CA PRO A 50 1.04 -8.49 9.26
C PRO A 50 0.36 -7.82 8.07
N THR A 51 0.56 -6.50 7.89
CA THR A 51 -0.07 -5.78 6.77
C THR A 51 0.53 -6.19 5.43
N VAL A 52 1.83 -6.48 5.38
CA VAL A 52 2.49 -6.96 4.17
C VAL A 52 1.99 -8.37 3.81
N ASP A 53 1.91 -9.24 4.80
CA ASP A 53 1.40 -10.60 4.59
C ASP A 53 -0.05 -10.57 4.09
N ARG A 54 -0.88 -9.75 4.73
CA ARG A 54 -2.28 -9.58 4.33
C ARG A 54 -2.39 -9.06 2.89
N LEU A 55 -1.54 -8.09 2.52
CA LEU A 55 -1.55 -7.53 1.17
C LEU A 55 -1.29 -8.61 0.12
N TYR A 56 -0.27 -9.43 0.33
CA TYR A 56 0.12 -10.44 -0.65
C TYR A 56 -0.90 -11.56 -0.81
N SER A 57 -1.78 -11.76 0.16
CA SER A 57 -2.85 -12.76 0.09
C SER A 57 -4.23 -12.13 -0.22
N SER A 58 -4.28 -10.84 -0.54
CA SER A 58 -5.54 -10.12 -0.69
C SER A 58 -6.15 -10.23 -2.09
N GLU A 59 -7.46 -10.01 -2.16
CA GLU A 59 -8.15 -9.88 -3.45
C GLU A 59 -7.66 -8.65 -4.20
N ASP A 60 -7.34 -7.56 -3.50
CA ASP A 60 -6.85 -6.32 -4.10
C ASP A 60 -5.50 -6.52 -4.79
N GLN A 61 -4.63 -7.40 -4.26
CA GLN A 61 -3.38 -7.75 -4.93
C GLN A 61 -3.64 -8.34 -6.32
N LEU A 62 -4.58 -9.26 -6.39
CA LEU A 62 -4.98 -9.89 -7.65
C LEU A 62 -5.65 -8.88 -8.58
N GLU A 63 -6.53 -8.04 -8.03
CA GLU A 63 -7.21 -7.01 -8.81
C GLU A 63 -6.21 -6.02 -9.43
N GLY A 64 -5.21 -5.59 -8.67
CA GLY A 64 -4.18 -4.70 -9.18
C GLY A 64 -3.46 -5.29 -10.37
N ALA A 65 -3.07 -6.56 -10.28
CA ALA A 65 -2.38 -7.26 -11.36
C ALA A 65 -3.29 -7.40 -12.60
N LYS A 66 -4.55 -7.77 -12.39
CA LYS A 66 -5.52 -7.91 -13.48
C LYS A 66 -5.80 -6.58 -14.17
N ALA A 67 -6.04 -5.53 -13.38
CA ALA A 67 -6.31 -4.20 -13.93
C ALA A 67 -5.13 -3.70 -14.76
N PHE A 68 -3.92 -3.92 -14.30
CA PHE A 68 -2.71 -3.53 -15.02
C PHE A 68 -2.61 -4.28 -16.36
N ALA A 69 -2.84 -5.59 -16.34
CA ALA A 69 -2.77 -6.42 -17.55
C ALA A 69 -3.86 -6.05 -18.55
N GLU A 70 -5.06 -5.71 -18.05
CA GLU A 70 -6.21 -5.35 -18.89
C GLU A 70 -6.24 -3.86 -19.26
N LYS A 71 -5.29 -3.08 -18.73
CA LYS A 71 -5.18 -1.62 -18.98
C LYS A 71 -6.46 -0.86 -18.61
N ARG A 72 -7.02 -1.19 -17.46
CA ARG A 72 -8.19 -0.54 -16.90
C ARG A 72 -7.90 -0.05 -15.48
N ASP A 73 -8.78 0.81 -14.96
CA ASP A 73 -8.66 1.25 -13.58
C ASP A 73 -9.05 0.12 -12.64
N PRO A 74 -8.28 -0.11 -11.57
CA PRO A 74 -8.62 -1.15 -10.58
C PRO A 74 -9.80 -0.72 -9.71
N VAL A 75 -10.52 -1.71 -9.19
CA VAL A 75 -11.60 -1.49 -8.22
C VAL A 75 -11.16 -2.10 -6.90
N TRP A 76 -10.78 -1.24 -5.95
CA TRP A 76 -10.26 -1.68 -4.66
C TRP A 76 -11.40 -1.99 -3.70
N LYS A 77 -11.32 -3.14 -3.03
CA LYS A 77 -12.33 -3.60 -2.08
C LYS A 77 -11.86 -3.57 -0.63
N GLY A 78 -10.56 -3.36 -0.41
CA GLY A 78 -9.98 -3.36 0.93
C GLY A 78 -9.82 -4.78 1.52
N ARG A 79 -9.78 -5.78 0.67
CA ARG A 79 -9.64 -7.17 1.12
C ARG A 79 -8.92 -8.06 0.12
#